data_009c671b67fad05775c74bf33bc0fed5
#
_entry.id   009c671b67fad05775c74bf33bc0fed5
#
_cell.length_a   1.000
_cell.length_b   1.000
_cell.length_c   1.000
_cell.angle_alpha   90.00
_cell.angle_beta   90.00
_cell.angle_gamma   90.00
#
_symmetry.space_group_name_H-M   'P 1'
#
loop_
_entity.id
_entity.type
_entity.pdbx_description
1 polymer ?
#
loop_
_entity_poly.entity_id
_entity_poly.type
_entity_poly.pdbx_seq_one_letter_code
_entity_poly.pdbx_strand_id
1 'polypeptide(L)'
;MSALASLIQQFGPQLGRPRVDTLNGSRHANMKELRFSAADGEWRVAFAFDTARKAILLVAGDKSGVGEKRFYRELIRKADDRFTAHLAWGGKER
;
A
#
# COMPACT_ATOMS: atom_id res chain seq x y z
N MET A 1 -6.85 15.37 -4.87
CA MET A 1 -5.52 14.94 -4.50
C MET A 1 -5.53 13.50 -4.07
N SER A 2 -4.57 12.73 -4.50
CA SER A 2 -4.57 11.32 -4.18
C SER A 2 -4.03 11.06 -2.77
N ALA A 3 -4.40 9.93 -2.22
CA ALA A 3 -3.87 9.52 -0.92
C ALA A 3 -2.36 9.35 -0.96
N LEU A 4 -1.82 8.94 -2.10
CA LEU A 4 -0.37 8.81 -2.24
C LEU A 4 0.32 10.16 -2.16
N ALA A 5 -0.25 11.17 -2.79
CA ALA A 5 0.33 12.51 -2.73
C ALA A 5 0.34 13.02 -1.31
N SER A 6 -0.73 12.77 -0.55
CA SER A 6 -0.80 13.18 0.84
C SER A 6 0.25 12.47 1.68
N LEU A 7 0.46 11.18 1.42
CA LEU A 7 1.45 10.42 2.14
C LEU A 7 2.85 10.97 1.89
N ILE A 8 3.16 11.26 0.63
CA ILE A 8 4.46 11.82 0.27
C ILE A 8 4.68 13.17 0.93
N GLN A 9 3.67 14.02 0.93
CA GLN A 9 3.77 15.32 1.55
C GLN A 9 3.99 15.21 3.05
N GLN A 10 3.33 14.25 3.68
CA GLN A 10 3.41 14.08 5.11
C GLN A 10 4.82 13.76 5.58
N PHE A 11 5.54 12.92 4.84
CA PHE A 11 6.89 12.55 5.20
C PHE A 11 7.92 13.55 4.67
N GLY A 12 7.59 14.24 3.57
CA GLY A 12 8.39 15.34 3.09
C GLY A 12 9.85 15.01 2.88
N PRO A 13 10.74 15.87 3.36
CA PRO A 13 12.19 15.67 3.09
C PRO A 13 12.78 14.47 3.80
N GLN A 14 12.07 13.87 4.74
CA GLN A 14 12.58 12.68 5.40
C GLN A 14 12.26 11.42 4.63
N LEU A 15 11.47 11.54 3.57
CA LEU A 15 11.12 10.40 2.77
C LEU A 15 12.29 10.03 1.87
N GLY A 16 12.75 8.80 1.97
CA GLY A 16 13.74 8.28 1.06
C GLY A 16 13.12 8.23 -0.32
N ARG A 17 13.93 7.97 -1.34
CA ARG A 17 13.45 7.98 -2.70
C ARG A 17 12.26 7.03 -2.85
N PRO A 18 11.03 7.51 -3.00
CA PRO A 18 9.88 6.63 -3.09
C PRO A 18 9.84 5.92 -4.43
N ARG A 19 9.34 4.70 -4.41
CA ARG A 19 9.22 3.90 -5.63
C ARG A 19 7.94 3.09 -5.58
N VAL A 20 7.27 2.99 -6.73
CA VAL A 20 6.04 2.22 -6.85
C VAL A 20 6.31 1.01 -7.73
N ASP A 21 5.97 -0.17 -7.25
CA ASP A 21 6.11 -1.41 -7.98
C ASP A 21 4.82 -2.21 -7.91
N THR A 22 4.71 -3.22 -8.75
CA THR A 22 3.60 -4.15 -8.65
C THR A 22 3.85 -5.06 -7.45
N LEU A 23 2.82 -5.28 -6.65
CA LEU A 23 2.90 -6.18 -5.52
C LEU A 23 2.52 -7.57 -5.99
N ASN A 24 3.54 -8.40 -6.23
CA ASN A 24 3.33 -9.74 -6.76
C ASN A 24 2.78 -10.67 -5.68
N GLY A 25 1.94 -11.60 -6.07
CA GLY A 25 1.37 -12.56 -5.13
C GLY A 25 -0.01 -12.19 -4.62
N SER A 26 -0.50 -11.02 -4.99
CA SER A 26 -1.86 -10.61 -4.61
C SER A 26 -2.89 -11.33 -5.49
N ARG A 27 -4.09 -11.52 -4.95
CA ARG A 27 -5.21 -12.01 -5.74
C ARG A 27 -5.68 -10.95 -6.73
N HIS A 28 -5.31 -9.70 -6.51
CA HIS A 28 -5.72 -8.59 -7.37
C HIS A 28 -4.56 -8.19 -8.26
N ALA A 29 -4.73 -8.31 -9.56
CA ALA A 29 -3.64 -8.11 -10.51
C ALA A 29 -3.03 -6.74 -10.46
N ASN A 30 -3.80 -5.75 -10.06
CA ASN A 30 -3.31 -4.37 -10.05
C ASN A 30 -2.90 -3.88 -8.67
N MET A 31 -2.63 -4.78 -7.75
CA MET A 31 -2.14 -4.40 -6.44
C MET A 31 -0.74 -3.83 -6.56
N LYS A 32 -0.50 -2.68 -5.94
CA LYS A 32 0.77 -1.99 -6.01
C LYS A 32 1.37 -1.83 -4.63
N GLU A 33 2.66 -1.58 -4.58
CA GLU A 33 3.31 -1.22 -3.34
C GLU A 33 4.09 0.07 -3.53
N LEU A 34 4.00 0.94 -2.54
CA LEU A 34 4.84 2.11 -2.45
C LEU A 34 5.95 1.79 -1.47
N ARG A 35 7.19 1.95 -1.90
CA ARG A 35 8.38 1.63 -1.09
C ARG A 35 9.11 2.91 -0.76
N PHE A 36 9.40 3.12 0.51
CA PHE A 36 10.17 4.29 0.93
C PHE A 36 10.82 4.04 2.27
N SER A 37 11.82 4.84 2.57
CA SER A 37 12.50 4.79 3.85
C SER A 37 12.19 6.07 4.61
N ALA A 38 11.87 5.95 5.88
CA ALA A 38 11.59 7.11 6.73
C ALA A 38 11.79 6.71 8.18
N ALA A 39 12.32 7.62 8.98
CA ALA A 39 12.48 7.41 10.43
C ALA A 39 13.16 6.06 10.74
N ASP A 40 14.24 5.77 10.02
CA ASP A 40 15.01 4.54 10.16
C ASP A 40 14.23 3.27 9.83
N GLY A 41 13.08 3.39 9.21
CA GLY A 41 12.28 2.24 8.81
C GLY A 41 12.29 2.03 7.30
N GLU A 42 11.95 0.82 6.90
CA GLU A 42 11.78 0.46 5.51
C GLU A 42 10.32 0.19 5.27
N TRP A 43 9.61 1.18 4.81
CA TRP A 43 8.16 1.14 4.74
C TRP A 43 7.63 0.62 3.42
N ARG A 44 6.55 -0.11 3.51
CA ARG A 44 5.82 -0.61 2.35
C ARG A 44 4.36 -0.31 2.56
N VAL A 45 3.73 0.31 1.56
CA VAL A 45 2.31 0.61 1.61
C VAL A 45 1.64 -0.10 0.44
N ALA A 46 0.72 -0.99 0.73
CA ALA A 46 -0.03 -1.66 -0.33
C ALA A 46 -1.22 -0.81 -0.69
N PHE A 47 -1.44 -0.64 -1.98
CA PHE A 47 -2.57 0.15 -2.45
C PHE A 47 -3.03 -0.39 -3.81
N ALA A 48 -4.23 0.00 -4.20
CA ALA A 48 -4.77 -0.36 -5.51
C ALA A 48 -5.72 0.74 -5.94
N PHE A 49 -5.96 0.81 -7.25
CA PHE A 49 -6.94 1.76 -7.76
C PHE A 49 -8.26 1.02 -7.91
N ASP A 50 -9.33 1.62 -7.41
CA ASP A 50 -10.65 1.01 -7.53
C ASP A 50 -11.28 1.34 -8.88
N THR A 51 -12.51 0.94 -9.07
CA THR A 51 -13.20 1.16 -10.34
C THR A 51 -13.45 2.65 -10.62
N ALA A 52 -13.41 3.47 -9.59
CA ALA A 52 -13.52 4.91 -9.76
C ALA A 52 -12.17 5.57 -9.94
N ARG A 53 -11.11 4.77 -10.10
CA ARG A 53 -9.74 5.24 -10.27
C ARG A 53 -9.20 5.99 -9.08
N LYS A 54 -9.72 5.68 -7.91
CA LYS A 54 -9.19 6.24 -6.68
C LYS A 54 -8.15 5.31 -6.11
N ALA A 55 -7.06 5.87 -5.65
CA ALA A 55 -6.02 5.09 -4.98
C ALA A 55 -6.49 4.79 -3.56
N ILE A 56 -6.63 3.51 -3.26
CA ILE A 56 -7.08 3.06 -1.96
C ILE A 56 -5.89 2.51 -1.21
N LEU A 57 -5.45 3.20 -0.16
CA LEU A 57 -4.36 2.73 0.67
C LEU A 57 -4.91 1.66 1.60
N LEU A 58 -4.32 0.49 1.56
CA LEU A 58 -4.89 -0.67 2.21
C LEU A 58 -4.18 -1.04 3.50
N VAL A 59 -2.87 -1.05 3.49
CA VAL A 59 -2.10 -1.43 4.68
C VAL A 59 -0.69 -0.92 4.52
N ALA A 60 -0.09 -0.50 5.63
CA ALA A 60 1.29 -0.06 5.65
C ALA A 60 2.03 -0.86 6.70
N GLY A 61 3.30 -1.11 6.48
CA GLY A 61 4.12 -1.82 7.45
C GLY A 61 5.58 -1.47 7.29
N ASP A 62 6.30 -1.57 8.40
CA ASP A 62 7.74 -1.37 8.41
C ASP A 62 8.39 -2.75 8.30
N LYS A 63 9.16 -2.93 7.23
CA LYS A 63 9.80 -4.21 6.95
C LYS A 63 11.04 -4.46 7.79
N SER A 64 11.54 -3.44 8.46
CA SER A 64 12.78 -3.55 9.23
C SER A 64 12.67 -4.63 10.30
N GLY A 65 13.68 -5.48 10.36
CA GLY A 65 13.74 -6.50 11.39
C GLY A 65 12.81 -7.69 11.21
N VAL A 66 12.12 -7.77 10.08
CA VAL A 66 11.20 -8.87 9.81
C VAL A 66 11.68 -9.59 8.56
N GLY A 67 11.62 -10.89 8.55
CA GLY A 67 11.98 -11.67 7.36
C GLY A 67 11.09 -11.29 6.20
N GLU A 68 11.71 -11.10 5.05
CA GLU A 68 11.00 -10.56 3.89
C GLU A 68 9.80 -11.40 3.48
N LYS A 69 9.97 -12.71 3.44
CA LYS A 69 8.91 -13.59 3.03
C LYS A 69 7.71 -13.50 3.96
N ARG A 70 7.95 -13.49 5.25
CA ARG A 70 6.89 -13.38 6.23
C ARG A 70 6.21 -12.03 6.17
N PHE A 71 7.00 -10.97 6.01
CA PHE A 71 6.47 -9.63 5.95
C PHE A 71 5.50 -9.50 4.78
N TYR A 72 5.92 -9.92 3.58
CA TYR A 72 5.07 -9.77 2.40
C TYR A 72 3.86 -10.69 2.43
N ARG A 73 3.97 -11.85 3.02
CA ARG A 73 2.82 -12.73 3.16
C ARG A 73 1.71 -12.06 3.96
N GLU A 74 2.08 -11.44 5.08
CA GLU A 74 1.10 -10.75 5.91
C GLU A 74 0.57 -9.49 5.24
N LEU A 75 1.45 -8.74 4.62
CA LEU A 75 1.06 -7.51 3.94
C LEU A 75 0.05 -7.81 2.84
N ILE A 76 0.34 -8.79 2.01
CA ILE A 76 -0.51 -9.16 0.89
C ILE A 76 -1.85 -9.68 1.39
N ARG A 77 -1.85 -10.52 2.41
CA ARG A 77 -3.07 -11.07 2.96
C ARG A 77 -4.01 -9.95 3.43
N LYS A 78 -3.47 -9.03 4.20
CA LYS A 78 -4.27 -7.92 4.70
C LYS A 78 -4.75 -7.01 3.57
N ALA A 79 -3.87 -6.72 2.62
CA ALA A 79 -4.23 -5.87 1.49
C ALA A 79 -5.33 -6.50 0.66
N ASP A 80 -5.21 -7.79 0.38
CA ASP A 80 -6.20 -8.50 -0.43
C ASP A 80 -7.55 -8.50 0.26
N ASP A 81 -7.59 -8.80 1.55
CA ASP A 81 -8.83 -8.83 2.30
C ASP A 81 -9.50 -7.46 2.30
N ARG A 82 -8.72 -6.43 2.52
CA ARG A 82 -9.27 -5.08 2.57
C ARG A 82 -9.76 -4.58 1.22
N PHE A 83 -9.03 -4.90 0.17
CA PHE A 83 -9.44 -4.48 -1.16
C PHE A 83 -10.66 -5.26 -1.63
N THR A 84 -10.71 -6.55 -1.35
CA THR A 84 -11.89 -7.35 -1.66
C THR A 84 -13.12 -6.77 -0.97
N ALA A 85 -12.98 -6.40 0.30
CA ALA A 85 -14.08 -5.79 1.03
C ALA A 85 -14.49 -4.45 0.43
N HIS A 86 -13.51 -3.65 0.02
CA HIS A 86 -13.78 -2.36 -0.58
C HIS A 86 -14.56 -2.53 -1.90
N LEU A 87 -14.15 -3.46 -2.72
CA LEU A 87 -14.83 -3.71 -3.99
C LEU A 87 -16.24 -4.23 -3.79
N ALA A 88 -16.43 -5.10 -2.79
CA ALA A 88 -17.74 -5.63 -2.49
C ALA A 88 -18.67 -4.55 -1.97
N TRP A 89 -18.12 -3.58 -1.26
CA TRP A 89 -18.88 -2.47 -0.75
C TRP A 89 -19.30 -1.53 -1.89
N GLY A 90 -18.54 -1.54 -3.01
CA GLY A 90 -18.94 -0.80 -4.19
C GLY A 90 -18.83 0.69 -4.09
N GLY A 91 -18.11 1.19 -3.10
CA GLY A 91 -17.94 2.63 -2.95
C GLY A 91 -19.23 3.34 -2.59
N LYS A 92 -20.14 2.65 -1.96
CA LYS A 92 -21.38 3.23 -1.63
C LYS A 92 -21.37 4.23 -0.53
N GLU A 93 -20.21 4.59 0.00
CA GLU A 93 -20.20 5.50 1.01
C GLU A 93 -20.71 6.73 0.60
N ARG A 94 -21.43 7.27 1.18
CA ARG A 94 -22.04 8.48 0.99
C ARG A 94 -21.37 9.59 0.41
#